data_89f88fc79cdd798fbf54064a0c718855
#
_entry.id   89f88fc79cdd798fbf54064a0c718855
#
_cell.length_a   1.000
_cell.length_b   1.000
_cell.length_c   1.000
_cell.angle_alpha   90.00
_cell.angle_beta   90.00
_cell.angle_gamma   90.00
#
_symmetry.space_group_name_H-M   'P 1'
#
loop_
_entity.id
_entity.type
_entity.pdbx_description
1 polymer ?
#
loop_
_entity_poly.entity_id
_entity_poly.type
_entity_poly.pdbx_seq_one_letter_code
_entity_poly.pdbx_strand_id
1 'polypeptide(L)'
;MKRGLLMKNIKLTIQYDGTRYQGWQKPGKKGNSNTLSGKLTEVISRITDDEITLFAGAKTDTNVHADAQIVNFKTNTTLSALKLKQELNHYLPQDIAIISAEEVSERFHASLNAQTVTYLYRVSCAPVADVFTRKYKYHLPDTLDLNAMQHASEQLLGKHDFKNFSSGKTK
;
A
#
# COMPACT_ATOMS: atom_id res chain seq x y z
N MET A 1 -14.91 -0.46 36.17
CA MET A 1 -13.89 -1.49 35.82
C MET A 1 -13.95 -1.75 34.34
N LYS A 2 -13.02 -1.21 33.55
CA LYS A 2 -12.87 -1.60 32.13
C LYS A 2 -12.38 -3.05 32.14
N ARG A 3 -13.22 -4.01 31.72
CA ARG A 3 -12.78 -5.37 31.40
C ARG A 3 -11.58 -5.21 30.46
N GLY A 4 -10.45 -5.86 30.78
CA GLY A 4 -9.29 -5.85 29.90
C GLY A 4 -9.71 -6.42 28.54
N LEU A 5 -10.03 -5.54 27.61
CA LEU A 5 -10.27 -5.91 26.22
C LEU A 5 -8.95 -6.47 25.69
N LEU A 6 -9.00 -7.71 25.20
CA LEU A 6 -7.86 -8.35 24.57
C LEU A 6 -7.52 -7.54 23.31
N MET A 7 -6.30 -6.99 23.24
CA MET A 7 -5.84 -6.21 22.10
C MET A 7 -5.86 -7.10 20.84
N LYS A 8 -6.64 -6.70 19.85
CA LYS A 8 -6.74 -7.39 18.57
C LYS A 8 -5.67 -6.90 17.62
N ASN A 9 -5.13 -7.79 16.81
CA ASN A 9 -4.29 -7.44 15.66
C ASN A 9 -5.12 -7.60 14.39
N ILE A 10 -5.40 -6.50 13.71
CA ILE A 10 -6.23 -6.46 12.50
C ILE A 10 -5.33 -6.31 11.29
N LYS A 11 -5.47 -7.24 10.36
CA LYS A 11 -4.85 -7.18 9.03
C LYS A 11 -5.88 -6.65 8.03
N LEU A 12 -5.48 -5.69 7.23
CA LEU A 12 -6.27 -5.17 6.11
C LEU A 12 -5.55 -5.43 4.80
N THR A 13 -6.33 -5.77 3.76
CA THR A 13 -5.92 -5.64 2.37
C THR A 13 -6.56 -4.38 1.83
N ILE A 14 -5.75 -3.45 1.34
CA ILE A 14 -6.22 -2.16 0.87
C ILE A 14 -5.85 -1.94 -0.60
N GLN A 15 -6.73 -1.26 -1.31
CA GLN A 15 -6.52 -0.78 -2.67
C GLN A 15 -6.56 0.74 -2.66
N TYR A 16 -5.71 1.41 -3.45
CA TYR A 16 -5.74 2.86 -3.54
C TYR A 16 -5.21 3.42 -4.86
N ASP A 17 -5.79 4.54 -5.28
CA ASP A 17 -5.22 5.45 -6.27
C ASP A 17 -4.28 6.44 -5.57
N GLY A 18 -2.97 6.30 -5.78
CA GLY A 18 -1.95 7.13 -5.14
C GLY A 18 -1.79 8.54 -5.71
N THR A 19 -2.52 8.91 -6.77
CA THR A 19 -2.32 10.17 -7.53
C THR A 19 -2.35 11.42 -6.66
N ARG A 20 -3.20 11.45 -5.62
CA ARG A 20 -3.36 12.62 -4.75
C ARG A 20 -2.48 12.59 -3.50
N TYR A 21 -1.68 11.53 -3.31
CA TYR A 21 -0.93 11.29 -2.09
C TYR A 21 0.58 11.45 -2.29
N GLN A 22 1.24 11.90 -1.25
CA GLN A 22 2.70 12.02 -1.17
C GLN A 22 3.36 10.67 -0.83
N GLY A 23 2.81 9.58 -1.36
CA GLY A 23 3.21 8.21 -1.10
C GLY A 23 2.60 7.65 0.19
N TRP A 24 3.12 6.48 0.61
CA TRP A 24 2.65 5.80 1.81
C TRP A 24 2.88 6.63 3.07
N GLN A 25 4.11 7.11 3.26
CA GLN A 25 4.49 7.98 4.38
C GLN A 25 5.61 8.93 3.97
N LYS A 26 5.70 10.08 4.63
CA LYS A 26 6.79 11.04 4.44
C LYS A 26 7.78 10.94 5.60
N PRO A 27 9.07 10.65 5.38
CA PRO A 27 10.07 10.61 6.43
C PRO A 27 10.17 11.95 7.17
N GLY A 28 10.24 11.92 8.51
CA GLY A 28 10.58 13.07 9.35
C GLY A 28 9.45 14.08 9.64
N LYS A 29 8.23 13.90 9.14
CA LYS A 29 7.10 14.76 9.51
C LYS A 29 6.04 13.95 10.26
N LYS A 30 5.87 14.21 11.55
CA LYS A 30 4.69 13.81 12.32
C LYS A 30 3.56 14.78 12.00
N GLY A 31 2.44 14.25 11.51
CA GLY A 31 1.20 14.98 11.28
C GLY A 31 1.12 15.75 9.96
N ASN A 32 -0.09 15.82 9.40
CA ASN A 32 -0.55 16.63 8.26
C ASN A 32 0.23 16.56 6.94
N SER A 33 0.95 15.50 6.66
CA SER A 33 1.33 15.21 5.29
C SER A 33 0.16 14.46 4.62
N ASN A 34 -0.23 14.86 3.41
CA ASN A 34 -1.23 14.16 2.61
C ASN A 34 -0.67 12.79 2.15
N THR A 35 -0.55 11.86 3.10
CA THR A 35 -0.03 10.49 2.87
C THR A 35 -1.12 9.46 3.11
N LEU A 36 -0.99 8.31 2.46
CA LEU A 36 -1.93 7.20 2.61
C LEU A 36 -1.99 6.70 4.06
N SER A 37 -0.84 6.50 4.70
CA SER A 37 -0.80 6.07 6.10
C SER A 37 -1.41 7.10 7.05
N GLY A 38 -1.17 8.39 6.80
CA GLY A 38 -1.76 9.46 7.60
C GLY A 38 -3.29 9.46 7.52
N LYS A 39 -3.84 9.34 6.29
CA LYS A 39 -5.29 9.29 6.08
C LYS A 39 -5.94 8.06 6.68
N LEU A 40 -5.32 6.89 6.52
CA LEU A 40 -5.80 5.65 7.13
C LEU A 40 -5.77 5.72 8.66
N THR A 41 -4.65 6.17 9.24
CA THR A 41 -4.52 6.32 10.70
C THR A 41 -5.60 7.25 11.25
N GLU A 42 -5.83 8.41 10.64
CA GLU A 42 -6.87 9.37 11.03
C GLU A 42 -8.25 8.71 11.10
N VAL A 43 -8.65 8.00 10.03
CA VAL A 43 -9.98 7.38 9.95
C VAL A 43 -10.10 6.20 10.89
N ILE A 44 -9.08 5.33 10.99
CA ILE A 44 -9.10 4.18 11.90
C ILE A 44 -9.17 4.64 13.34
N SER A 45 -8.33 5.61 13.76
CA SER A 45 -8.33 6.14 15.13
C SER A 45 -9.68 6.73 15.52
N ARG A 46 -10.33 7.44 14.59
CA ARG A 46 -11.67 8.02 14.83
C ARG A 46 -12.75 6.94 15.03
N ILE A 47 -12.67 5.81 14.29
CA ILE A 47 -13.67 4.74 14.37
C ILE A 47 -13.45 3.87 15.61
N THR A 48 -12.19 3.63 15.99
CA THR A 48 -11.82 2.71 17.08
C THR A 48 -11.66 3.40 18.42
N ASP A 49 -11.56 4.73 18.44
CA ASP A 49 -11.18 5.55 19.60
C ASP A 49 -9.84 5.11 20.23
N ASP A 50 -8.93 4.62 19.39
CA ASP A 50 -7.58 4.18 19.78
C ASP A 50 -6.50 5.01 19.07
N GLU A 51 -5.34 5.12 19.70
CA GLU A 51 -4.13 5.62 19.03
C GLU A 51 -3.55 4.48 18.16
N ILE A 52 -3.54 4.68 16.85
CA ILE A 52 -3.19 3.65 15.88
C ILE A 52 -1.78 3.83 15.32
N THR A 53 -1.02 2.73 15.33
CA THR A 53 0.23 2.61 14.58
C THR A 53 0.04 1.60 13.46
N LEU A 54 0.19 2.04 12.20
CA LEU A 54 0.08 1.18 11.01
C LEU A 54 1.43 0.59 10.62
N PHE A 55 1.44 -0.71 10.36
CA PHE A 55 2.55 -1.44 9.75
C PHE A 55 2.16 -1.89 8.36
N ALA A 56 2.98 -1.57 7.35
CA ALA A 56 2.71 -1.88 5.95
C ALA A 56 3.71 -2.87 5.38
N GLY A 57 3.27 -3.79 4.52
CA GLY A 57 4.11 -4.75 3.83
C GLY A 57 5.12 -4.09 2.90
N ALA A 58 4.71 -3.02 2.23
CA ALA A 58 5.58 -2.18 1.40
C ALA A 58 5.24 -0.70 1.58
N LYS A 59 6.16 0.18 1.23
CA LYS A 59 5.96 1.63 1.22
C LYS A 59 6.04 2.10 -0.21
N THR A 60 4.94 2.64 -0.72
CA THR A 60 4.88 3.18 -2.07
C THR A 60 5.32 4.64 -2.10
N ASP A 61 5.96 5.04 -3.18
CA ASP A 61 6.34 6.42 -3.43
C ASP A 61 5.15 7.28 -3.89
N THR A 62 5.38 8.57 -4.07
CA THR A 62 4.38 9.52 -4.57
C THR A 62 3.83 9.05 -5.93
N ASN A 63 2.53 9.17 -6.12
CA ASN A 63 1.78 8.75 -7.31
C ASN A 63 1.76 7.24 -7.59
N VAL A 64 2.28 6.39 -6.72
CA VAL A 64 2.21 4.94 -6.88
C VAL A 64 0.91 4.42 -6.31
N HIS A 65 0.21 3.59 -7.08
CA HIS A 65 -1.05 2.93 -6.73
C HIS A 65 -0.77 1.56 -6.09
N ALA A 66 -1.78 0.95 -5.51
CA ALA A 66 -1.74 -0.45 -5.09
C ALA A 66 -3.08 -1.15 -5.33
N ASP A 67 -3.01 -2.36 -5.87
CA ASP A 67 -4.18 -3.24 -6.01
C ASP A 67 -4.46 -4.01 -4.71
N ALA A 68 -3.41 -4.37 -3.93
CA ALA A 68 -3.52 -5.18 -2.73
C ALA A 68 -2.37 -4.91 -1.73
N GLN A 69 -2.34 -3.73 -1.12
CA GLN A 69 -1.39 -3.44 -0.05
C GLN A 69 -1.84 -4.10 1.26
N ILE A 70 -0.94 -4.85 1.89
CA ILE A 70 -1.19 -5.44 3.21
C ILE A 70 -0.72 -4.50 4.31
N VAL A 71 -1.59 -4.25 5.27
CA VAL A 71 -1.26 -3.50 6.48
C VAL A 71 -1.80 -4.23 7.71
N ASN A 72 -1.21 -3.96 8.87
CA ASN A 72 -1.80 -4.35 10.14
C ASN A 72 -1.67 -3.27 11.20
N PHE A 73 -2.51 -3.34 12.19
CA PHE A 73 -2.48 -2.50 13.39
C PHE A 73 -3.13 -3.21 14.57
N LYS A 74 -2.81 -2.74 15.76
CA LYS A 74 -3.40 -3.23 17.01
C LYS A 74 -4.45 -2.27 17.52
N THR A 75 -5.55 -2.80 18.08
CA THR A 75 -6.68 -2.02 18.58
C THR A 75 -7.42 -2.76 19.70
N ASN A 76 -8.05 -2.01 20.60
CA ASN A 76 -8.94 -2.55 21.64
C ASN A 76 -10.43 -2.49 21.22
N THR A 77 -10.72 -2.18 19.96
CA THR A 77 -12.10 -2.04 19.49
C THR A 77 -12.93 -3.30 19.71
N THR A 78 -14.19 -3.13 20.04
CA THR A 78 -15.17 -4.22 20.13
C THR A 78 -15.74 -4.61 18.77
N LEU A 79 -15.50 -3.80 17.73
CA LEU A 79 -15.99 -4.07 16.40
C LEU A 79 -15.40 -5.38 15.85
N SER A 80 -16.22 -6.15 15.15
CA SER A 80 -15.71 -7.26 14.33
C SER A 80 -14.93 -6.74 13.13
N ALA A 81 -14.03 -7.57 12.57
CA ALA A 81 -13.27 -7.20 11.38
C ALA A 81 -14.19 -6.82 10.19
N LEU A 82 -15.31 -7.54 10.03
CA LEU A 82 -16.30 -7.22 9.00
C LEU A 82 -16.94 -5.84 9.21
N LYS A 83 -17.36 -5.54 10.44
CA LYS A 83 -17.97 -4.24 10.76
C LYS A 83 -16.95 -3.11 10.59
N LEU A 84 -15.71 -3.33 11.04
CA LEU A 84 -14.63 -2.38 10.86
C LEU A 84 -14.36 -2.09 9.37
N LYS A 85 -14.34 -3.12 8.50
CA LYS A 85 -14.25 -2.96 7.06
C LYS A 85 -15.37 -2.06 6.51
N GLN A 86 -16.61 -2.29 6.94
CA GLN A 86 -17.77 -1.50 6.49
C GLN A 86 -17.65 -0.03 6.90
N GLU A 87 -17.33 0.21 8.18
CA GLU A 87 -17.15 1.57 8.69
C GLU A 87 -15.98 2.30 8.01
N LEU A 88 -14.86 1.61 7.81
CA LEU A 88 -13.71 2.20 7.11
C LEU A 88 -14.08 2.61 5.68
N ASN A 89 -14.74 1.75 4.90
CA ASN A 89 -15.14 2.08 3.54
C ASN A 89 -16.24 3.18 3.49
N HIS A 90 -17.00 3.37 4.57
CA HIS A 90 -17.98 4.44 4.65
C HIS A 90 -17.32 5.83 4.83
N TYR A 91 -16.21 5.89 5.59
CA TYR A 91 -15.56 7.16 5.94
C TYR A 91 -14.29 7.46 5.12
N LEU A 92 -13.70 6.47 4.47
CA LEU A 92 -12.55 6.68 3.61
C LEU A 92 -12.96 7.40 2.31
N PRO A 93 -12.06 8.21 1.74
CA PRO A 93 -12.29 8.82 0.43
C PRO A 93 -12.33 7.73 -0.67
N GLN A 94 -12.97 8.04 -1.80
CA GLN A 94 -13.22 7.10 -2.90
C GLN A 94 -11.95 6.54 -3.56
N ASP A 95 -10.80 7.13 -3.31
CA ASP A 95 -9.51 6.68 -3.82
C ASP A 95 -8.77 5.70 -2.87
N ILE A 96 -9.41 5.30 -1.76
CA ILE A 96 -8.91 4.25 -0.84
C ILE A 96 -10.06 3.29 -0.51
N ALA A 97 -9.83 2.00 -0.70
CA ALA A 97 -10.81 0.95 -0.38
C ALA A 97 -10.19 -0.16 0.47
N ILE A 98 -10.93 -0.63 1.47
CA ILE A 98 -10.59 -1.82 2.26
C ILE A 98 -11.23 -3.02 1.57
N ILE A 99 -10.39 -3.85 0.94
CA ILE A 99 -10.83 -5.05 0.21
C ILE A 99 -11.17 -6.17 1.19
N SER A 100 -10.32 -6.39 2.19
CA SER A 100 -10.57 -7.35 3.27
C SER A 100 -10.08 -6.83 4.61
N ALA A 101 -10.70 -7.34 5.68
CA ALA A 101 -10.26 -7.14 7.05
C ALA A 101 -10.38 -8.47 7.79
N GLU A 102 -9.38 -8.84 8.54
CA GLU A 102 -9.33 -10.08 9.32
C GLU A 102 -8.57 -9.88 10.63
N GLU A 103 -9.00 -10.56 11.67
CA GLU A 103 -8.25 -10.65 12.91
C GLU A 103 -7.17 -11.72 12.76
N VAL A 104 -5.94 -11.36 13.07
CA VAL A 104 -4.76 -12.22 12.88
C VAL A 104 -4.01 -12.41 14.20
N SER A 105 -3.07 -13.37 14.21
CA SER A 105 -2.20 -13.61 15.36
C SER A 105 -1.54 -12.31 15.85
N GLU A 106 -1.38 -12.14 17.15
CA GLU A 106 -0.66 -11.00 17.75
C GLU A 106 0.76 -10.82 17.22
N ARG A 107 1.38 -11.91 16.76
CA ARG A 107 2.75 -11.92 16.21
C ARG A 107 2.81 -11.48 14.74
N PHE A 108 1.66 -11.40 14.06
CA PHE A 108 1.66 -10.99 12.66
C PHE A 108 2.10 -9.53 12.53
N HIS A 109 3.00 -9.30 11.57
CA HIS A 109 3.52 -7.97 11.25
C HIS A 109 3.69 -7.84 9.74
N ALA A 110 2.92 -6.97 9.10
CA ALA A 110 2.83 -6.88 7.65
C ALA A 110 4.20 -6.70 6.97
N SER A 111 5.09 -5.90 7.55
CA SER A 111 6.42 -5.68 6.98
C SER A 111 7.39 -6.86 7.21
N LEU A 112 7.32 -7.53 8.37
CA LEU A 112 8.26 -8.60 8.71
C LEU A 112 7.85 -9.95 8.10
N ASN A 113 6.55 -10.15 7.90
CA ASN A 113 6.00 -11.37 7.31
C ASN A 113 5.80 -11.28 5.79
N ALA A 114 6.12 -10.14 5.17
CA ALA A 114 6.09 -10.00 3.72
C ALA A 114 7.15 -10.91 3.08
N GLN A 115 6.71 -11.82 2.21
CA GLN A 115 7.58 -12.73 1.48
C GLN A 115 7.87 -12.21 0.07
N THR A 116 6.87 -11.61 -0.56
CA THR A 116 6.96 -11.10 -1.93
C THR A 116 6.30 -9.74 -2.03
N VAL A 117 6.86 -8.89 -2.89
CA VAL A 117 6.23 -7.65 -3.35
C VAL A 117 6.22 -7.68 -4.87
N THR A 118 5.05 -7.48 -5.47
CA THR A 118 4.90 -7.44 -6.92
C THR A 118 4.72 -6.00 -7.37
N TYR A 119 5.59 -5.55 -8.25
CA TYR A 119 5.47 -4.26 -8.93
C TYR A 119 4.99 -4.48 -10.36
N LEU A 120 3.90 -3.81 -10.74
CA LEU A 120 3.34 -3.86 -12.06
C LEU A 120 3.49 -2.50 -12.74
N TYR A 121 4.28 -2.46 -13.80
CA TYR A 121 4.46 -1.28 -14.64
C TYR A 121 3.71 -1.49 -15.96
N ARG A 122 2.72 -0.64 -16.21
CA ARG A 122 1.88 -0.74 -17.42
C ARG A 122 2.32 0.29 -18.44
N VAL A 123 2.70 -0.18 -19.63
CA VAL A 123 3.08 0.66 -20.78
C VAL A 123 2.05 0.47 -21.89
N SER A 124 1.66 1.55 -22.55
CA SER A 124 0.80 1.54 -23.72
C SER A 124 1.56 2.09 -24.91
N CYS A 125 1.73 1.28 -25.96
CA CYS A 125 2.35 1.67 -27.23
C CYS A 125 1.29 2.01 -28.31
N ALA A 126 0.06 2.31 -27.92
CA ALA A 126 -0.99 2.72 -28.85
C ALA A 126 -0.61 4.06 -29.51
N PRO A 127 -0.98 4.29 -30.78
CA PRO A 127 -0.68 5.56 -31.48
C PRO A 127 -1.29 6.79 -30.77
N VAL A 128 -2.41 6.60 -30.06
CA VAL A 128 -3.09 7.66 -29.31
C VAL A 128 -3.22 7.24 -27.85
N ALA A 129 -2.91 8.17 -26.94
CA ALA A 129 -3.03 7.95 -25.51
C ALA A 129 -4.48 7.75 -25.08
N ASP A 130 -4.76 6.73 -24.27
CA ASP A 130 -6.05 6.53 -23.64
C ASP A 130 -6.24 7.49 -22.46
N VAL A 131 -7.14 8.44 -22.62
CA VAL A 131 -7.41 9.50 -21.63
C VAL A 131 -7.92 8.92 -20.31
N PHE A 132 -8.69 7.84 -20.33
CA PHE A 132 -9.29 7.27 -19.12
C PHE A 132 -8.30 6.46 -18.30
N THR A 133 -7.31 5.84 -18.92
CA THR A 133 -6.30 5.04 -18.22
C THR A 133 -4.93 5.75 -18.04
N ARG A 134 -4.82 7.03 -18.44
CA ARG A 134 -3.56 7.80 -18.40
C ARG A 134 -2.88 7.88 -17.03
N LYS A 135 -3.62 7.71 -15.95
CA LYS A 135 -3.07 7.69 -14.59
C LYS A 135 -2.42 6.36 -14.22
N TYR A 136 -2.76 5.28 -14.94
CA TYR A 136 -2.40 3.91 -14.58
C TYR A 136 -1.51 3.25 -15.62
N LYS A 137 -1.25 3.94 -16.75
CA LYS A 137 -0.40 3.45 -17.84
C LYS A 137 0.54 4.55 -18.29
N TYR A 138 1.80 4.21 -18.47
CA TYR A 138 2.73 5.08 -19.15
C TYR A 138 2.50 4.98 -20.66
N HIS A 139 2.25 6.10 -21.32
CA HIS A 139 2.09 6.14 -22.76
C HIS A 139 3.45 6.39 -23.43
N LEU A 140 3.87 5.42 -24.24
CA LEU A 140 5.08 5.47 -25.05
C LEU A 140 4.68 5.15 -26.49
N PRO A 141 4.57 6.13 -27.40
CA PRO A 141 4.09 5.89 -28.77
C PRO A 141 5.09 5.11 -29.65
N ASP A 142 6.30 4.88 -29.14
CA ASP A 142 7.34 4.12 -29.84
C ASP A 142 7.07 2.61 -29.79
N THR A 143 7.56 1.91 -30.81
CA THR A 143 7.51 0.44 -30.83
C THR A 143 8.57 -0.12 -29.90
N LEU A 144 8.14 -0.99 -28.98
CA LEU A 144 9.03 -1.70 -28.06
C LEU A 144 9.41 -3.06 -28.64
N ASP A 145 10.70 -3.40 -28.59
CA ASP A 145 11.17 -4.77 -28.83
C ASP A 145 10.97 -5.64 -27.58
N LEU A 146 9.84 -6.35 -27.56
CA LEU A 146 9.49 -7.21 -26.44
C LEU A 146 10.47 -8.37 -26.25
N ASN A 147 11.08 -8.88 -27.33
CA ASN A 147 12.06 -9.97 -27.25
C ASN A 147 13.35 -9.48 -26.59
N ALA A 148 13.84 -8.30 -26.97
CA ALA A 148 14.99 -7.70 -26.33
C ALA A 148 14.72 -7.36 -24.86
N MET A 149 13.53 -6.87 -24.54
CA MET A 149 13.10 -6.61 -23.15
C MET A 149 13.07 -7.90 -22.32
N GLN A 150 12.48 -8.97 -22.86
CA GLN A 150 12.42 -10.26 -22.18
C GLN A 150 13.84 -10.82 -21.94
N HIS A 151 14.69 -10.80 -22.94
CA HIS A 151 16.08 -11.27 -22.79
C HIS A 151 16.85 -10.45 -21.75
N ALA A 152 16.66 -9.12 -21.74
CA ALA A 152 17.27 -8.25 -20.72
C ALA A 152 16.73 -8.56 -19.31
N SER A 153 15.44 -8.86 -19.17
CA SER A 153 14.83 -9.17 -17.86
C SER A 153 15.37 -10.48 -17.27
N GLU A 154 15.74 -11.44 -18.09
CA GLU A 154 16.34 -12.71 -17.65
C GLU A 154 17.65 -12.50 -16.89
N GLN A 155 18.40 -11.43 -17.22
CA GLN A 155 19.64 -11.06 -16.53
C GLN A 155 19.39 -10.55 -15.10
N LEU A 156 18.15 -10.21 -14.75
CA LEU A 156 17.76 -9.70 -13.43
C LEU A 156 17.21 -10.81 -12.53
N LEU A 157 17.02 -12.03 -13.06
CA LEU A 157 16.48 -13.15 -12.30
C LEU A 157 17.52 -13.69 -11.30
N GLY A 158 17.04 -14.02 -10.11
CA GLY A 158 17.87 -14.62 -9.07
C GLY A 158 18.45 -13.61 -8.08
N LYS A 159 19.54 -14.00 -7.42
CA LYS A 159 20.18 -13.18 -6.39
C LYS A 159 21.32 -12.38 -6.98
N HIS A 160 21.16 -11.06 -7.06
CA HIS A 160 22.15 -10.11 -7.60
C HIS A 160 22.42 -8.97 -6.62
N ASP A 161 23.53 -8.27 -6.82
CA ASP A 161 23.79 -7.00 -6.18
C ASP A 161 23.16 -5.88 -7.03
N PHE A 162 22.00 -5.38 -6.59
CA PHE A 162 21.26 -4.29 -7.22
C PHE A 162 21.67 -2.91 -6.71
N LYS A 163 22.86 -2.74 -6.13
CA LYS A 163 23.33 -1.48 -5.55
C LYS A 163 23.27 -0.32 -6.57
N ASN A 164 23.59 -0.57 -7.84
CA ASN A 164 23.55 0.43 -8.90
C ASN A 164 22.12 0.87 -9.28
N PHE A 165 21.11 0.10 -8.90
CA PHE A 165 19.69 0.43 -9.09
C PHE A 165 19.08 1.09 -7.84
N SER A 166 19.85 1.28 -6.78
CA SER A 166 19.39 1.86 -5.53
C SER A 166 19.91 3.28 -5.36
N SER A 167 19.02 4.22 -4.99
CA SER A 167 19.37 5.59 -4.64
C SER A 167 19.70 5.78 -3.16
N GLY A 168 19.55 4.74 -2.34
CA GLY A 168 19.78 4.78 -0.90
C GLY A 168 21.23 4.47 -0.52
N LYS A 169 21.72 5.08 0.57
CA LYS A 169 22.92 4.61 1.24
C LYS A 169 22.66 3.22 1.78
N THR A 170 23.26 2.20 1.19
CA THR A 170 23.31 0.86 1.76
C THR A 170 23.97 0.94 3.14
N LYS A 171 23.23 0.56 4.18
CA LYS A 171 23.81 0.32 5.50
C LYS A 171 24.46 -1.05 5.53
#